data_fb26059c547b634464d643907a0c326b
#
_entry.id   fb26059c547b634464d643907a0c326b
#
_cell.length_a   1.000
_cell.length_b   1.000
_cell.length_c   1.000
_cell.angle_alpha   90.00
_cell.angle_beta   90.00
_cell.angle_gamma   90.00
#
_symmetry.space_group_name_H-M   'P 1'
#
loop_
_entity.id
_entity.type
_entity.pdbx_description
1 polymer ?
#
loop_
_entity_poly.entity_id
_entity_poly.type
_entity_poly.pdbx_seq_one_letter_code
_entity_poly.pdbx_strand_id
1 'polypeptide(L)'
;MAFCTNCGSQIRDDARFCANCGGAAGEPAPPVFQTQSEPLDYTVQGDNLQIVRVRLKPGQEVYAEAGKMVYKTPSVSWETRMSGTSIGDKIWGAVKRKLAGESLFLTYFRAGAQGGEVGFAGDYPGRVQVFDLVPGQSILAQRDSFVVAQTTVNLSIAFTRKLGAGLFGGEGFILERLTGPGTVFIHGGGDFVEFTLGPGEVLQVDTGCIVAFDESVQYDIQLAGGVKTAIFGGEGLFLATLTGPGRVIIQSLTLEKLRRELISGRSTGDERSGFGAVTDLLPR
;
A
#
# COMPACT_ATOMS: atom_id res chain seq x y z
N MET A 1 5.99 44.15 -16.50
CA MET A 1 5.64 43.24 -17.58
C MET A 1 5.19 41.94 -16.95
N ALA A 2 3.93 41.57 -17.08
CA ALA A 2 3.39 40.35 -16.51
C ALA A 2 3.39 39.21 -17.55
N PHE A 3 3.42 37.97 -17.06
CA PHE A 3 3.33 36.77 -17.90
C PHE A 3 2.08 35.98 -17.52
N CYS A 4 1.44 35.37 -18.50
CA CYS A 4 0.29 34.52 -18.28
C CYS A 4 0.67 33.27 -17.46
N THR A 5 0.03 33.05 -16.34
CA THR A 5 0.27 31.88 -15.46
C THR A 5 -0.16 30.54 -16.08
N ASN A 6 -1.02 30.57 -17.14
CA ASN A 6 -1.49 29.37 -17.80
C ASN A 6 -0.65 28.93 -19.01
N CYS A 7 -0.09 29.89 -19.80
CA CYS A 7 0.64 29.54 -21.02
C CYS A 7 2.02 30.21 -21.16
N GLY A 8 2.45 31.00 -20.17
CA GLY A 8 3.75 31.67 -20.16
C GLY A 8 3.89 32.86 -21.13
N SER A 9 2.87 33.18 -21.92
CA SER A 9 2.91 34.30 -22.86
C SER A 9 2.93 35.64 -22.13
N GLN A 10 3.66 36.62 -22.67
CA GLN A 10 3.68 37.97 -22.13
C GLN A 10 2.30 38.64 -22.27
N ILE A 11 1.80 39.23 -21.20
CA ILE A 11 0.53 39.94 -21.14
C ILE A 11 0.73 41.39 -20.71
N ARG A 12 -0.16 42.28 -21.13
CA ARG A 12 -0.19 43.66 -20.69
C ARG A 12 -0.60 43.74 -19.22
N ASP A 13 -0.04 44.65 -18.46
CA ASP A 13 -0.28 44.80 -17.03
C ASP A 13 -1.77 45.13 -16.71
N ASP A 14 -2.54 45.64 -17.69
CA ASP A 14 -3.96 45.97 -17.59
C ASP A 14 -4.90 44.92 -18.22
N ALA A 15 -4.37 43.81 -18.74
CA ALA A 15 -5.14 42.80 -19.42
C ALA A 15 -5.93 41.93 -18.43
N ARG A 16 -7.25 41.74 -18.65
CA ARG A 16 -8.10 40.81 -17.88
C ARG A 16 -8.02 39.38 -18.37
N PHE A 17 -7.58 39.17 -19.61
CA PHE A 17 -7.46 37.83 -20.21
C PHE A 17 -6.20 37.77 -21.08
N CYS A 18 -5.56 36.64 -21.14
CA CYS A 18 -4.43 36.37 -22.01
C CYS A 18 -4.89 36.29 -23.47
N ALA A 19 -4.31 37.13 -24.34
CA ALA A 19 -4.65 37.13 -25.78
C ALA A 19 -4.27 35.81 -26.50
N ASN A 20 -3.35 35.01 -25.93
CA ASN A 20 -2.87 33.79 -26.56
C ASN A 20 -3.70 32.55 -26.16
N CYS A 21 -4.13 32.43 -24.90
CA CYS A 21 -4.82 31.23 -24.42
C CYS A 21 -6.20 31.48 -23.84
N GLY A 22 -6.67 32.74 -23.77
CA GLY A 22 -7.97 33.11 -23.19
C GLY A 22 -8.07 32.99 -21.68
N GLY A 23 -7.01 32.55 -20.99
CA GLY A 23 -6.99 32.44 -19.53
C GLY A 23 -7.06 33.79 -18.86
N ALA A 24 -7.73 33.90 -17.69
CA ALA A 24 -7.81 35.15 -16.92
C ALA A 24 -6.41 35.63 -16.57
N ALA A 25 -6.14 36.90 -16.88
CA ALA A 25 -4.90 37.55 -16.54
C ALA A 25 -5.14 38.36 -15.26
N GLY A 26 -4.42 38.02 -14.17
CA GLY A 26 -4.25 38.96 -13.08
C GLY A 26 -4.99 38.76 -11.77
N GLU A 27 -5.40 37.55 -11.38
CA GLU A 27 -5.39 37.25 -9.93
C GLU A 27 -4.22 36.30 -9.65
N PRO A 28 -3.32 36.67 -8.72
CA PRO A 28 -2.42 35.66 -8.18
C PRO A 28 -3.31 34.53 -7.67
N ALA A 29 -3.05 33.29 -8.14
CA ALA A 29 -3.73 32.14 -7.57
C ALA A 29 -3.72 32.33 -6.06
N PRO A 30 -4.87 32.17 -5.37
CA PRO A 30 -4.88 32.26 -3.92
C PRO A 30 -3.75 31.38 -3.43
N PRO A 31 -2.96 31.84 -2.42
CA PRO A 31 -1.87 31.04 -1.92
C PRO A 31 -2.48 29.66 -1.64
N VAL A 32 -1.95 28.65 -2.30
CA VAL A 32 -2.26 27.27 -1.96
C VAL A 32 -1.76 27.15 -0.54
N PHE A 33 -2.65 27.37 0.42
CA PHE A 33 -2.40 26.99 1.79
C PHE A 33 -2.16 25.50 1.70
N GLN A 34 -0.86 25.13 1.63
CA GLN A 34 -0.46 23.78 1.94
C GLN A 34 -0.97 23.57 3.36
N THR A 35 -2.08 22.92 3.48
CA THR A 35 -2.60 22.45 4.76
C THR A 35 -1.50 21.54 5.26
N GLN A 36 -0.63 22.09 6.13
CA GLN A 36 0.30 21.26 6.88
C GLN A 36 -0.60 20.27 7.61
N SER A 37 -0.43 18.99 7.31
CA SER A 37 -1.20 17.97 8.00
C SER A 37 -0.92 18.12 9.49
N GLU A 38 -1.97 18.30 10.28
CA GLU A 38 -1.81 18.34 11.73
C GLU A 38 -1.17 17.01 12.16
N PRO A 39 -0.06 17.02 12.94
CA PRO A 39 0.61 15.80 13.34
C PRO A 39 -0.35 14.80 13.98
N LEU A 40 -0.24 13.55 13.58
CA LEU A 40 -1.05 12.48 14.14
C LEU A 40 -0.48 12.08 15.51
N ASP A 41 -1.36 11.98 16.52
CA ASP A 41 -0.98 11.42 17.82
C ASP A 41 -1.17 9.91 17.78
N TYR A 42 -0.07 9.16 17.90
CA TYR A 42 -0.10 7.70 17.82
C TYR A 42 0.92 7.05 18.76
N THR A 43 0.71 5.76 19.02
CA THR A 43 1.70 4.88 19.65
C THR A 43 1.70 3.54 18.94
N VAL A 44 2.90 2.98 18.72
CA VAL A 44 3.09 1.59 18.27
C VAL A 44 3.41 0.77 19.50
N GLN A 45 2.63 -0.29 19.75
CA GLN A 45 2.75 -1.14 20.94
C GLN A 45 2.94 -2.60 20.51
N GLY A 46 3.78 -3.34 21.25
CA GLY A 46 4.13 -4.75 20.98
C GLY A 46 5.47 -4.89 20.29
N ASP A 47 5.96 -6.11 20.19
CA ASP A 47 7.24 -6.44 19.55
C ASP A 47 7.03 -7.00 18.13
N ASN A 48 6.52 -8.25 18.01
CA ASN A 48 6.32 -8.96 16.74
C ASN A 48 4.82 -9.13 16.36
N LEU A 49 3.94 -8.54 17.15
CA LEU A 49 2.47 -8.45 16.93
C LEU A 49 2.08 -7.02 17.27
N GLN A 50 2.54 -6.10 16.44
CA GLN A 50 2.38 -4.68 16.74
C GLN A 50 0.98 -4.17 16.42
N ILE A 51 0.48 -3.31 17.29
CA ILE A 51 -0.73 -2.53 17.11
C ILE A 51 -0.38 -1.04 17.05
N VAL A 52 -0.96 -0.34 16.10
CA VAL A 52 -0.92 1.13 16.02
C VAL A 52 -2.16 1.67 16.71
N ARG A 53 -1.99 2.46 17.75
CA ARG A 53 -3.05 3.17 18.43
C ARG A 53 -3.02 4.62 17.98
N VAL A 54 -4.07 5.07 17.31
CA VAL A 54 -4.18 6.44 16.78
C VAL A 54 -5.21 7.19 17.60
N ARG A 55 -4.78 8.28 18.24
CA ARG A 55 -5.65 9.21 18.97
C ARG A 55 -6.03 10.35 18.04
N LEU A 56 -7.29 10.38 17.66
CA LEU A 56 -7.86 11.38 16.78
C LEU A 56 -8.43 12.56 17.58
N LYS A 57 -8.00 13.77 17.22
CA LYS A 57 -8.60 15.00 17.72
C LYS A 57 -10.02 15.17 17.18
N PRO A 58 -10.84 16.06 17.77
CA PRO A 58 -12.18 16.34 17.26
C PRO A 58 -12.18 16.66 15.77
N GLY A 59 -12.98 15.92 15.01
CA GLY A 59 -13.11 16.06 13.56
C GLY A 59 -11.96 15.51 12.71
N GLN A 60 -10.85 15.08 13.31
CA GLN A 60 -9.73 14.46 12.61
C GLN A 60 -10.14 13.11 12.01
N GLU A 61 -9.61 12.81 10.84
CA GLU A 61 -9.94 11.61 10.07
C GLU A 61 -8.69 10.92 9.55
N VAL A 62 -8.70 9.58 9.56
CA VAL A 62 -7.72 8.71 8.92
C VAL A 62 -8.44 7.70 8.02
N TYR A 63 -7.72 7.11 7.08
CA TYR A 63 -8.25 5.99 6.30
C TYR A 63 -7.32 4.78 6.38
N ALA A 64 -7.91 3.59 6.31
CA ALA A 64 -7.22 2.32 6.40
C ALA A 64 -7.71 1.36 5.33
N GLU A 65 -6.91 0.34 5.01
CA GLU A 65 -7.38 -0.80 4.25
C GLU A 65 -8.47 -1.56 5.05
N ALA A 66 -9.40 -2.18 4.33
CA ALA A 66 -10.47 -2.94 4.96
C ALA A 66 -9.88 -4.13 5.77
N GLY A 67 -10.36 -4.29 7.02
CA GLY A 67 -9.93 -5.38 7.91
C GLY A 67 -8.81 -5.03 8.87
N LYS A 68 -8.11 -3.89 8.71
CA LYS A 68 -6.98 -3.52 9.58
C LYS A 68 -7.39 -2.96 10.95
N MET A 69 -8.67 -2.56 11.13
CA MET A 69 -9.16 -2.06 12.42
C MET A 69 -9.29 -3.21 13.44
N VAL A 70 -8.71 -3.03 14.61
CA VAL A 70 -8.84 -3.94 15.76
C VAL A 70 -9.93 -3.48 16.72
N TYR A 71 -9.95 -2.18 17.05
CA TYR A 71 -10.96 -1.55 17.89
C TYR A 71 -11.09 -0.06 17.56
N LYS A 72 -12.17 0.54 18.02
CA LYS A 72 -12.37 1.98 18.06
C LYS A 72 -13.20 2.38 19.28
N THR A 73 -13.03 3.63 19.74
CA THR A 73 -13.94 4.21 20.74
C THR A 73 -15.30 4.54 20.12
N PRO A 74 -16.40 4.55 20.90
CA PRO A 74 -17.74 4.85 20.38
C PRO A 74 -17.87 6.22 19.70
N SER A 75 -17.03 7.19 20.10
CA SER A 75 -16.98 8.55 19.54
C SER A 75 -16.42 8.62 18.12
N VAL A 76 -15.83 7.55 17.59
CA VAL A 76 -15.32 7.48 16.22
C VAL A 76 -16.36 6.83 15.32
N SER A 77 -16.80 7.55 14.31
CA SER A 77 -17.59 7.00 13.19
C SER A 77 -16.70 6.38 12.14
N TRP A 78 -17.25 5.47 11.37
CA TRP A 78 -16.52 4.84 10.25
C TRP A 78 -17.42 4.63 9.04
N GLU A 79 -16.85 4.74 7.85
CA GLU A 79 -17.54 4.42 6.60
C GLU A 79 -16.55 3.89 5.56
N THR A 80 -17.00 2.93 4.75
CA THR A 80 -16.20 2.41 3.64
C THR A 80 -16.50 3.18 2.37
N ARG A 81 -15.47 3.71 1.73
CA ARG A 81 -15.54 4.43 0.46
C ARG A 81 -14.67 3.71 -0.58
N MET A 82 -15.09 3.75 -1.83
CA MET A 82 -14.26 3.28 -2.93
C MET A 82 -13.27 4.38 -3.31
N SER A 83 -11.97 4.06 -3.33
CA SER A 83 -10.92 5.02 -3.69
C SER A 83 -11.17 5.62 -5.07
N GLY A 84 -11.05 6.95 -5.18
CA GLY A 84 -11.17 7.71 -6.45
C GLY A 84 -12.60 8.11 -6.85
N THR A 85 -13.59 8.05 -5.96
CA THR A 85 -14.92 8.61 -6.18
C THR A 85 -15.08 9.95 -5.47
N SER A 86 -15.04 11.05 -6.20
CA SER A 86 -15.68 12.30 -5.78
C SER A 86 -17.18 12.08 -5.66
N ILE A 87 -17.82 12.75 -4.69
CA ILE A 87 -19.25 12.59 -4.32
C ILE A 87 -20.23 12.77 -5.51
N GLY A 88 -19.78 13.31 -6.66
CA GLY A 88 -20.56 13.53 -7.87
C GLY A 88 -20.57 12.40 -8.90
N ASP A 89 -19.59 11.48 -8.90
CA ASP A 89 -19.40 10.47 -9.98
C ASP A 89 -19.89 9.07 -9.60
N LYS A 90 -20.92 8.96 -8.80
CA LYS A 90 -21.32 7.75 -8.06
C LYS A 90 -21.72 6.52 -8.89
N ILE A 91 -21.89 6.56 -10.20
CA ILE A 91 -22.42 5.40 -10.93
C ILE A 91 -21.54 4.93 -12.10
N TRP A 92 -21.04 5.81 -12.95
CA TRP A 92 -20.27 5.41 -14.14
C TRP A 92 -18.80 5.08 -13.88
N GLY A 93 -18.15 5.75 -12.94
CA GLY A 93 -16.74 5.50 -12.59
C GLY A 93 -16.52 4.16 -11.87
N ALA A 94 -17.48 3.74 -11.04
CA ALA A 94 -17.41 2.47 -10.29
C ALA A 94 -17.50 1.24 -11.21
N VAL A 95 -18.36 1.28 -12.23
CA VAL A 95 -18.53 0.17 -13.20
C VAL A 95 -17.27 0.01 -14.07
N LYS A 96 -16.69 1.11 -14.56
CA LYS A 96 -15.44 1.05 -15.35
C LYS A 96 -14.25 0.51 -14.57
N ARG A 97 -14.12 0.86 -13.27
CA ARG A 97 -13.01 0.41 -12.42
C ARG A 97 -13.17 -1.02 -11.93
N LYS A 98 -14.39 -1.48 -11.67
CA LYS A 98 -14.69 -2.88 -11.35
C LYS A 98 -14.32 -3.82 -12.51
N LEU A 99 -14.42 -3.36 -13.75
CA LEU A 99 -13.97 -4.09 -14.95
C LEU A 99 -12.44 -4.11 -15.10
N ALA A 100 -11.73 -3.15 -14.52
CA ALA A 100 -10.27 -3.10 -14.52
C ALA A 100 -9.61 -3.87 -13.35
N GLY A 101 -10.38 -4.35 -12.36
CA GLY A 101 -9.88 -5.11 -11.21
C GLY A 101 -9.11 -4.27 -10.17
N GLU A 102 -9.24 -2.94 -10.20
CA GLU A 102 -8.38 -2.00 -9.45
C GLU A 102 -9.17 -1.14 -8.43
N SER A 103 -10.25 -1.64 -7.85
CA SER A 103 -10.97 -0.88 -6.84
C SER A 103 -10.40 -1.16 -5.44
N LEU A 104 -9.77 -0.14 -4.84
CA LEU A 104 -9.39 -0.15 -3.44
C LEU A 104 -10.59 0.25 -2.59
N PHE A 105 -10.98 -0.60 -1.67
CA PHE A 105 -11.96 -0.29 -0.64
C PHE A 105 -11.23 0.22 0.60
N LEU A 106 -11.40 1.51 0.87
CA LEU A 106 -10.81 2.16 2.03
C LEU A 106 -11.88 2.47 3.06
N THR A 107 -11.55 2.23 4.31
CA THR A 107 -12.43 2.57 5.43
C THR A 107 -11.91 3.83 6.12
N TYR A 108 -12.75 4.85 6.19
CA TYR A 108 -12.45 6.14 6.81
C TYR A 108 -12.97 6.16 8.24
N PHE A 109 -12.14 6.64 9.16
CA PHE A 109 -12.43 6.73 10.59
C PHE A 109 -12.37 8.20 11.01
N ARG A 110 -13.48 8.76 11.46
CA ARG A 110 -13.58 10.16 11.84
C ARG A 110 -14.00 10.31 13.29
N ALA A 111 -13.25 11.09 14.06
CA ALA A 111 -13.58 11.39 15.43
C ALA A 111 -14.71 12.43 15.53
N GLY A 112 -15.63 12.22 16.47
CA GLY A 112 -16.65 13.19 16.85
C GLY A 112 -16.10 14.36 17.67
N ALA A 113 -16.99 15.16 18.25
CA ALA A 113 -16.63 16.39 18.96
C ALA A 113 -15.72 16.20 20.19
N GLN A 114 -15.63 14.99 20.74
CA GLN A 114 -14.80 14.67 21.91
C GLN A 114 -13.46 14.02 21.55
N GLY A 115 -13.15 13.92 20.24
CA GLY A 115 -12.03 13.10 19.79
C GLY A 115 -12.33 11.61 19.92
N GLY A 116 -11.29 10.77 19.80
CA GLY A 116 -11.43 9.33 19.96
C GLY A 116 -10.16 8.57 19.64
N GLU A 117 -10.19 7.27 19.80
CA GLU A 117 -9.05 6.39 19.52
C GLU A 117 -9.47 5.24 18.61
N VAL A 118 -8.55 4.85 17.68
CA VAL A 118 -8.71 3.67 16.84
C VAL A 118 -7.42 2.87 16.89
N GLY A 119 -7.53 1.55 17.04
CA GLY A 119 -6.40 0.61 16.96
C GLY A 119 -6.39 -0.12 15.63
N PHE A 120 -5.20 -0.21 15.01
CA PHE A 120 -4.96 -0.91 13.75
C PHE A 120 -3.84 -1.91 13.88
N ALA A 121 -3.92 -3.04 13.17
CA ALA A 121 -2.87 -4.05 13.13
C ALA A 121 -2.75 -4.66 11.73
N GLY A 122 -1.61 -5.30 11.46
CA GLY A 122 -1.45 -6.17 10.30
C GLY A 122 -2.18 -7.50 10.47
N ASP A 123 -2.30 -8.25 9.39
CA ASP A 123 -3.10 -9.49 9.34
C ASP A 123 -2.37 -10.71 9.92
N TYR A 124 -1.07 -10.61 10.16
CA TYR A 124 -0.22 -11.71 10.63
C TYR A 124 0.95 -11.17 11.46
N PRO A 125 1.69 -12.04 12.19
CA PRO A 125 2.81 -11.61 13.03
C PRO A 125 3.82 -10.77 12.26
N GLY A 126 4.13 -9.58 12.81
CA GLY A 126 5.04 -8.65 12.16
C GLY A 126 5.14 -7.31 12.88
N ARG A 127 5.80 -6.39 12.23
CA ARG A 127 6.10 -5.05 12.74
C ARG A 127 5.48 -3.95 11.87
N VAL A 128 5.42 -2.77 12.42
CA VAL A 128 4.89 -1.57 11.75
C VAL A 128 6.03 -0.57 11.57
N GLN A 129 6.19 -0.11 10.33
CA GLN A 129 7.05 1.02 9.97
C GLN A 129 6.20 2.27 9.76
N VAL A 130 6.67 3.39 10.30
CA VAL A 130 6.00 4.68 10.18
C VAL A 130 6.77 5.56 9.20
N PHE A 131 6.05 6.25 8.32
CA PHE A 131 6.60 7.25 7.40
C PHE A 131 5.88 8.57 7.59
N ASP A 132 6.63 9.61 7.89
CA ASP A 132 6.14 10.99 7.89
C ASP A 132 6.55 11.64 6.56
N LEU A 133 5.63 11.60 5.60
CA LEU A 133 5.89 12.09 4.24
C LEU A 133 5.69 13.61 4.19
N VAL A 134 6.69 14.31 3.65
CA VAL A 134 6.57 15.73 3.36
C VAL A 134 5.80 15.97 2.04
N PRO A 135 5.32 17.21 1.77
CA PRO A 135 4.61 17.50 0.53
C PRO A 135 5.41 17.07 -0.72
N GLY A 136 4.77 16.25 -1.58
CA GLY A 136 5.37 15.73 -2.81
C GLY A 136 6.32 14.55 -2.64
N GLN A 137 6.64 14.15 -1.42
CA GLN A 137 7.38 12.91 -1.18
C GLN A 137 6.46 11.71 -1.35
N SER A 138 6.97 10.66 -2.01
CA SER A 138 6.23 9.43 -2.23
C SER A 138 7.06 8.21 -1.85
N ILE A 139 6.37 7.19 -1.38
CA ILE A 139 6.87 5.82 -1.27
C ILE A 139 6.01 4.88 -2.10
N LEU A 140 6.60 3.80 -2.56
CA LEU A 140 5.91 2.67 -3.16
C LEU A 140 5.85 1.55 -2.15
N ALA A 141 4.64 1.10 -1.81
CA ALA A 141 4.41 0.01 -0.87
C ALA A 141 3.66 -1.14 -1.55
N GLN A 142 3.98 -2.36 -1.16
CA GLN A 142 3.18 -3.51 -1.56
C GLN A 142 1.80 -3.39 -0.91
N ARG A 143 0.71 -3.66 -1.67
CA ARG A 143 -0.66 -3.38 -1.24
C ARG A 143 -0.99 -3.97 0.12
N ASP A 144 -0.68 -5.25 0.36
CA ASP A 144 -1.01 -5.93 1.63
C ASP A 144 -0.25 -5.37 2.84
N SER A 145 0.78 -4.55 2.58
CA SER A 145 1.56 -3.86 3.62
C SER A 145 0.90 -2.58 4.12
N PHE A 146 0.00 -1.96 3.36
CA PHE A 146 -0.66 -0.74 3.81
C PHE A 146 -1.60 -1.00 5.00
N VAL A 147 -1.53 -0.18 6.04
CA VAL A 147 -2.36 -0.29 7.25
C VAL A 147 -3.31 0.90 7.38
N VAL A 148 -2.76 2.08 7.60
CA VAL A 148 -3.53 3.31 7.82
C VAL A 148 -2.72 4.54 7.45
N ALA A 149 -3.38 5.59 6.99
CA ALA A 149 -2.78 6.89 6.72
C ALA A 149 -3.70 8.06 7.09
N GLN A 150 -3.09 9.25 7.24
CA GLN A 150 -3.84 10.50 7.31
C GLN A 150 -4.54 10.79 5.97
N THR A 151 -5.70 11.44 6.01
CA THR A 151 -6.48 11.79 4.81
C THR A 151 -5.78 12.78 3.88
N THR A 152 -4.71 13.43 4.34
CA THR A 152 -3.84 14.30 3.54
C THR A 152 -2.87 13.52 2.64
N VAL A 153 -2.65 12.23 2.93
CA VAL A 153 -1.86 11.33 2.09
C VAL A 153 -2.71 10.87 0.91
N ASN A 154 -2.17 10.99 -0.29
CA ASN A 154 -2.82 10.48 -1.50
C ASN A 154 -2.35 9.05 -1.80
N LEU A 155 -3.29 8.12 -1.91
CA LEU A 155 -3.04 6.73 -2.27
C LEU A 155 -3.50 6.48 -3.71
N SER A 156 -2.63 5.91 -4.54
CA SER A 156 -2.91 5.53 -5.92
C SER A 156 -2.19 4.24 -6.29
N ILE A 157 -2.70 3.51 -7.29
CA ILE A 157 -2.01 2.32 -7.81
C ILE A 157 -0.86 2.77 -8.73
N ALA A 158 0.35 2.38 -8.41
CA ALA A 158 1.54 2.66 -9.20
C ALA A 158 1.85 1.56 -10.22
N PHE A 159 1.60 0.30 -9.85
CA PHE A 159 1.92 -0.86 -10.67
C PHE A 159 1.04 -2.05 -10.33
N THR A 160 0.63 -2.79 -11.37
CA THR A 160 -0.10 -4.06 -11.21
C THR A 160 0.45 -5.08 -12.18
N ARG A 161 0.82 -6.26 -11.68
CA ARG A 161 1.23 -7.41 -12.50
C ARG A 161 0.54 -8.67 -12.01
N LYS A 162 -0.22 -9.31 -12.88
CA LYS A 162 -0.83 -10.62 -12.60
C LYS A 162 0.25 -11.69 -12.67
N LEU A 163 0.55 -12.30 -11.54
CA LEU A 163 1.59 -13.31 -11.36
C LEU A 163 0.97 -14.70 -11.15
N GLY A 164 0.22 -15.21 -12.12
CA GLY A 164 -0.35 -16.56 -12.06
C GLY A 164 -1.38 -16.79 -10.93
N ALA A 165 -2.22 -17.80 -11.08
CA ALA A 165 -3.16 -18.20 -10.03
C ALA A 165 -2.41 -18.93 -8.90
N GLY A 166 -2.39 -18.35 -7.70
CA GLY A 166 -1.77 -18.96 -6.50
C GLY A 166 -0.78 -18.08 -5.78
N LEU A 167 -0.21 -17.06 -6.45
CA LEU A 167 0.63 -16.06 -5.82
C LEU A 167 -0.21 -14.82 -5.48
N PHE A 168 0.00 -14.25 -4.29
CA PHE A 168 -0.71 -13.04 -3.81
C PHE A 168 -2.26 -13.17 -3.82
N GLY A 169 -2.79 -14.33 -3.45
CA GLY A 169 -4.24 -14.55 -3.36
C GLY A 169 -4.99 -14.47 -4.70
N GLY A 170 -4.26 -14.54 -5.86
CA GLY A 170 -4.85 -14.44 -7.20
C GLY A 170 -4.99 -13.01 -7.74
N GLU A 171 -4.73 -11.98 -6.95
CA GLU A 171 -4.82 -10.57 -7.37
C GLU A 171 -3.54 -10.07 -8.05
N GLY A 172 -2.41 -10.78 -7.86
CA GLY A 172 -1.10 -10.42 -8.41
C GLY A 172 -0.32 -9.49 -7.49
N PHE A 173 0.86 -9.08 -7.97
CA PHE A 173 1.71 -8.10 -7.28
C PHE A 173 1.23 -6.68 -7.60
N ILE A 174 0.86 -5.93 -6.57
CA ILE A 174 0.35 -4.58 -6.68
C ILE A 174 1.22 -3.67 -5.82
N LEU A 175 1.72 -2.59 -6.43
CA LEU A 175 2.37 -1.50 -5.73
C LEU A 175 1.44 -0.30 -5.65
N GLU A 176 1.29 0.22 -4.45
CA GLU A 176 0.58 1.44 -4.14
C GLU A 176 1.59 2.58 -3.97
N ARG A 177 1.28 3.73 -4.55
CA ARG A 177 2.01 4.98 -4.31
C ARG A 177 1.29 5.76 -3.23
N LEU A 178 2.01 6.08 -2.18
CA LEU A 178 1.56 6.89 -1.05
C LEU A 178 2.32 8.21 -1.09
N THR A 179 1.61 9.32 -1.37
CA THR A 179 2.20 10.66 -1.54
C THR A 179 1.74 11.58 -0.43
N GLY A 180 2.71 12.19 0.28
CA GLY A 180 2.46 13.16 1.34
C GLY A 180 1.87 14.51 0.88
N PRO A 181 1.49 15.33 1.82
CA PRO A 181 1.96 15.33 3.22
C PRO A 181 1.14 14.43 4.15
N GLY A 182 1.79 13.81 5.13
CA GLY A 182 1.12 13.13 6.22
C GLY A 182 1.79 11.83 6.67
N THR A 183 1.27 11.25 7.74
CA THR A 183 1.79 10.02 8.33
C THR A 183 1.13 8.79 7.71
N VAL A 184 1.96 7.79 7.38
CA VAL A 184 1.58 6.49 6.82
C VAL A 184 2.13 5.38 7.69
N PHE A 185 1.35 4.35 7.92
CA PHE A 185 1.75 3.13 8.65
C PHE A 185 1.72 1.93 7.71
N ILE A 186 2.84 1.24 7.66
CA ILE A 186 3.05 0.07 6.80
C ILE A 186 3.39 -1.12 7.69
N HIS A 187 2.79 -2.28 7.45
CA HIS A 187 3.07 -3.52 8.14
C HIS A 187 3.93 -4.45 7.27
N GLY A 188 4.85 -5.16 7.92
CA GLY A 188 5.60 -6.26 7.32
C GLY A 188 5.69 -7.44 8.27
N GLY A 189 5.66 -8.66 7.73
CA GLY A 189 5.70 -9.88 8.52
C GLY A 189 7.08 -10.22 9.06
N GLY A 190 7.12 -10.73 10.28
CA GLY A 190 8.35 -11.00 10.99
C GLY A 190 9.07 -9.72 11.37
N ASP A 191 10.31 -9.55 10.90
CA ASP A 191 11.12 -8.36 11.12
C ASP A 191 11.46 -7.66 9.80
N PHE A 192 11.83 -6.38 9.86
CA PHE A 192 12.28 -5.61 8.71
C PHE A 192 13.79 -5.76 8.49
N VAL A 193 14.19 -5.79 7.20
CA VAL A 193 15.54 -5.54 6.77
C VAL A 193 15.54 -4.33 5.85
N GLU A 194 16.33 -3.32 6.19
CA GLU A 194 16.41 -2.07 5.45
C GLU A 194 17.74 -1.97 4.69
N PHE A 195 17.66 -1.53 3.44
CA PHE A 195 18.81 -1.24 2.58
C PHE A 195 18.73 0.21 2.13
N THR A 196 19.88 0.88 2.09
CA THR A 196 20.03 2.17 1.43
C THR A 196 20.91 1.95 0.21
N LEU A 197 20.29 1.90 -0.96
CA LEU A 197 21.00 1.67 -2.22
C LEU A 197 21.59 2.98 -2.73
N GLY A 198 22.87 2.95 -3.09
CA GLY A 198 23.54 4.03 -3.82
C GLY A 198 23.11 4.08 -5.29
N PRO A 199 23.48 5.15 -6.04
CA PRO A 199 23.19 5.26 -7.46
C PRO A 199 23.74 4.06 -8.26
N GLY A 200 22.86 3.32 -8.97
CA GLY A 200 23.20 2.13 -9.76
C GLY A 200 23.46 0.87 -8.95
N GLU A 201 23.38 0.91 -7.61
CA GLU A 201 23.45 -0.27 -6.77
C GLU A 201 22.18 -1.13 -6.97
N VAL A 202 22.37 -2.44 -7.09
CA VAL A 202 21.30 -3.38 -7.43
C VAL A 202 21.06 -4.35 -6.27
N LEU A 203 19.80 -4.52 -5.90
CA LEU A 203 19.33 -5.54 -4.96
C LEU A 203 18.31 -6.43 -5.66
N GLN A 204 18.45 -7.74 -5.53
CA GLN A 204 17.46 -8.71 -6.01
C GLN A 204 16.70 -9.31 -4.83
N VAL A 205 15.36 -9.27 -4.89
CA VAL A 205 14.49 -9.64 -3.78
C VAL A 205 13.33 -10.51 -4.30
N ASP A 206 12.96 -11.54 -3.53
CA ASP A 206 11.68 -12.23 -3.72
C ASP A 206 10.54 -11.19 -3.62
N THR A 207 9.69 -11.11 -4.66
CA THR A 207 8.61 -10.11 -4.71
C THR A 207 7.70 -10.14 -3.49
N GLY A 208 7.47 -11.32 -2.90
CA GLY A 208 6.69 -11.47 -1.67
C GLY A 208 7.35 -10.86 -0.43
N CYS A 209 8.67 -10.67 -0.47
CA CYS A 209 9.40 -10.06 0.64
C CYS A 209 9.46 -8.52 0.57
N ILE A 210 9.05 -7.90 -0.53
CA ILE A 210 9.00 -6.44 -0.63
C ILE A 210 7.89 -5.88 0.26
N VAL A 211 8.24 -4.89 1.07
CA VAL A 211 7.31 -4.11 1.89
C VAL A 211 7.09 -2.73 1.29
N ALA A 212 8.15 -1.95 1.18
CA ALA A 212 8.11 -0.62 0.61
C ALA A 212 9.50 -0.17 0.13
N PHE A 213 9.54 0.84 -0.75
CA PHE A 213 10.77 1.50 -1.18
C PHE A 213 10.49 2.94 -1.63
N ASP A 214 11.54 3.76 -1.62
CA ASP A 214 11.46 5.15 -2.07
C ASP A 214 11.11 5.22 -3.57
N GLU A 215 10.35 6.21 -4.01
CA GLU A 215 9.95 6.38 -5.41
C GLU A 215 11.15 6.56 -6.38
N SER A 216 12.31 6.96 -5.85
CA SER A 216 13.56 7.08 -6.62
C SER A 216 14.18 5.74 -7.03
N VAL A 217 13.79 4.63 -6.37
CA VAL A 217 14.27 3.28 -6.69
C VAL A 217 13.59 2.78 -7.96
N GLN A 218 14.39 2.43 -8.97
CA GLN A 218 13.88 1.77 -10.17
C GLN A 218 13.65 0.28 -9.88
N TYR A 219 12.59 -0.29 -10.46
CA TYR A 219 12.25 -1.68 -10.24
C TYR A 219 11.88 -2.41 -11.53
N ASP A 220 12.28 -3.66 -11.62
CA ASP A 220 11.87 -4.60 -12.66
C ASP A 220 11.53 -5.95 -12.02
N ILE A 221 10.44 -6.58 -12.49
CA ILE A 221 9.95 -7.83 -11.94
C ILE A 221 10.03 -8.90 -13.01
N GLN A 222 10.80 -9.94 -12.76
CA GLN A 222 11.04 -11.04 -13.70
C GLN A 222 10.67 -12.38 -13.07
N LEU A 223 10.34 -13.35 -13.93
CA LEU A 223 10.22 -14.74 -13.51
C LEU A 223 11.60 -15.27 -13.14
N ALA A 224 11.76 -15.76 -11.91
CA ALA A 224 13.02 -16.31 -11.43
C ALA A 224 13.27 -17.71 -12.00
N GLY A 225 14.29 -17.85 -12.84
CA GLY A 225 14.74 -19.15 -13.36
C GLY A 225 13.84 -19.79 -14.41
N GLY A 226 14.22 -20.98 -14.86
CA GLY A 226 13.40 -21.79 -15.76
C GLY A 226 12.25 -22.49 -15.02
N VAL A 227 11.28 -23.01 -15.77
CA VAL A 227 10.09 -23.71 -15.25
C VAL A 227 10.42 -24.78 -14.18
N LYS A 228 11.57 -25.44 -14.28
CA LYS A 228 12.01 -26.45 -13.29
C LYS A 228 12.39 -25.82 -11.94
N THR A 229 13.07 -24.69 -11.92
CA THR A 229 13.44 -23.98 -10.69
C THR A 229 12.20 -23.43 -9.98
N ALA A 230 11.23 -22.95 -10.75
CA ALA A 230 9.95 -22.46 -10.26
C ALA A 230 9.10 -23.55 -9.56
N ILE A 231 9.16 -24.79 -10.03
CA ILE A 231 8.37 -25.91 -9.49
C ILE A 231 9.05 -26.58 -8.30
N PHE A 232 10.38 -26.67 -8.30
CA PHE A 232 11.13 -27.46 -7.30
C PHE A 232 11.91 -26.62 -6.29
N GLY A 233 12.08 -25.31 -6.52
CA GLY A 233 12.92 -24.45 -5.68
C GLY A 233 12.27 -24.01 -4.37
N GLY A 234 10.92 -24.09 -4.24
CA GLY A 234 10.20 -23.64 -3.05
C GLY A 234 10.31 -22.15 -2.76
N GLU A 235 11.11 -21.41 -3.53
CA GLU A 235 11.32 -19.98 -3.47
C GLU A 235 10.23 -19.27 -4.29
N GLY A 236 10.03 -17.97 -4.04
CA GLY A 236 9.10 -17.15 -4.83
C GLY A 236 9.34 -17.28 -6.33
N LEU A 237 8.27 -17.40 -7.10
CA LEU A 237 8.32 -17.57 -8.55
C LEU A 237 8.85 -16.33 -9.26
N PHE A 238 8.85 -15.18 -8.62
CA PHE A 238 9.21 -13.88 -9.18
C PHE A 238 10.26 -13.16 -8.36
N LEU A 239 11.26 -12.65 -9.05
CA LEU A 239 12.33 -11.86 -8.50
C LEU A 239 12.16 -10.40 -8.93
N ALA A 240 12.18 -9.49 -7.98
CA ALA A 240 12.29 -8.08 -8.25
C ALA A 240 13.75 -7.66 -8.25
N THR A 241 14.15 -6.93 -9.27
CA THR A 241 15.43 -6.22 -9.34
C THR A 241 15.18 -4.75 -9.00
N LEU A 242 15.75 -4.29 -7.89
CA LEU A 242 15.63 -2.93 -7.39
C LEU A 242 16.96 -2.21 -7.59
N THR A 243 16.94 -1.06 -8.25
CA THR A 243 18.15 -0.27 -8.55
C THR A 243 18.04 1.11 -7.92
N GLY A 244 18.99 1.45 -7.03
CA GLY A 244 19.07 2.74 -6.36
C GLY A 244 19.34 3.94 -7.28
N PRO A 245 19.22 5.14 -6.77
CA PRO A 245 19.34 5.45 -5.33
C PRO A 245 18.01 5.38 -4.58
N GLY A 246 18.05 5.00 -3.30
CA GLY A 246 16.92 5.08 -2.40
C GLY A 246 16.87 3.97 -1.36
N ARG A 247 15.94 4.10 -0.41
CA ARG A 247 15.73 3.12 0.66
C ARG A 247 14.80 2.01 0.17
N VAL A 248 15.10 0.78 0.56
CA VAL A 248 14.29 -0.42 0.34
C VAL A 248 14.05 -1.12 1.67
N ILE A 249 12.83 -1.51 1.94
CA ILE A 249 12.42 -2.25 3.14
C ILE A 249 11.83 -3.58 2.71
N ILE A 250 12.34 -4.65 3.25
CA ILE A 250 11.82 -6.00 3.04
C ILE A 250 11.43 -6.65 4.36
N GLN A 251 10.59 -7.68 4.29
CA GLN A 251 10.10 -8.48 5.42
C GLN A 251 10.73 -9.87 5.45
N SER A 252 10.94 -10.41 6.66
CA SER A 252 11.52 -11.74 6.84
C SER A 252 10.50 -12.88 6.75
N LEU A 253 9.19 -12.57 6.91
CA LEU A 253 8.09 -13.54 6.86
C LEU A 253 7.01 -13.05 5.89
N THR A 254 6.69 -13.84 4.88
CA THR A 254 5.55 -13.56 3.99
C THR A 254 4.31 -14.30 4.45
N LEU A 255 3.12 -13.75 4.20
CA LEU A 255 1.85 -14.43 4.48
C LEU A 255 1.77 -15.79 3.77
N GLU A 256 2.35 -15.90 2.57
CA GLU A 256 2.37 -17.15 1.82
C GLU A 256 3.22 -18.22 2.49
N LYS A 257 4.44 -17.87 2.97
CA LYS A 257 5.29 -18.79 3.74
C LYS A 257 4.56 -19.27 4.99
N LEU A 258 3.95 -18.35 5.75
CA LEU A 258 3.18 -18.69 6.95
C LEU A 258 2.01 -19.61 6.63
N ARG A 259 1.23 -19.30 5.59
CA ARG A 259 0.10 -20.12 5.14
C ARG A 259 0.53 -21.52 4.73
N ARG A 260 1.61 -21.65 3.97
CA ARG A 260 2.16 -22.93 3.53
C ARG A 260 2.54 -23.82 4.72
N GLU A 261 3.24 -23.28 5.72
CA GLU A 261 3.62 -24.02 6.92
C GLU A 261 2.41 -24.47 7.74
N LEU A 262 1.40 -23.63 7.90
CA LEU A 262 0.16 -23.98 8.63
C LEU A 262 -0.67 -25.06 7.92
N ILE A 263 -0.63 -25.10 6.59
CA ILE A 263 -1.37 -26.11 5.80
C ILE A 263 -0.59 -27.44 5.77
N SER A 264 0.74 -27.39 5.57
CA SER A 264 1.58 -28.60 5.53
C SER A 264 1.58 -29.37 6.84
N GLY A 265 1.50 -28.68 7.99
CA GLY A 265 1.37 -29.30 9.29
C GLY A 265 0.09 -30.13 9.52
N ARG A 266 -0.94 -29.99 8.66
CA ARG A 266 -2.15 -30.83 8.70
C ARG A 266 -2.05 -32.12 7.91
N SER A 267 -1.12 -32.23 6.97
CA SER A 267 -0.98 -33.40 6.08
C SER A 267 -0.30 -34.61 6.74
N THR A 268 0.44 -34.42 7.83
CA THR A 268 1.20 -35.51 8.48
C THR A 268 0.35 -36.43 9.40
N GLY A 269 -0.93 -36.13 9.61
CA GLY A 269 -1.83 -36.92 10.44
C GLY A 269 -2.59 -38.01 9.71
N ASP A 270 -2.73 -37.92 8.38
CA ASP A 270 -3.65 -38.80 7.61
C ASP A 270 -2.95 -39.78 6.64
N GLU A 271 -1.65 -39.68 6.40
CA GLU A 271 -0.92 -40.54 5.47
C GLU A 271 -0.61 -41.96 6.05
N ARG A 272 -0.84 -42.20 7.32
CA ARG A 272 -0.65 -43.56 7.92
C ARG A 272 -1.82 -44.48 7.73
N SER A 273 -2.97 -44.01 7.28
CA SER A 273 -4.19 -44.80 7.05
C SER A 273 -4.35 -45.35 5.62
N GLY A 274 -3.58 -44.83 4.65
CA GLY A 274 -3.75 -45.16 3.22
C GLY A 274 -2.92 -46.35 2.71
N PHE A 275 -1.86 -46.74 3.40
CA PHE A 275 -0.98 -47.82 2.92
C PHE A 275 -1.38 -49.23 3.36
N GLY A 276 -2.35 -49.37 4.24
CA GLY A 276 -2.86 -50.68 4.71
C GLY A 276 -3.88 -51.34 3.79
N ALA A 277 -4.45 -50.61 2.83
CA ALA A 277 -5.60 -51.11 2.04
C ALA A 277 -5.23 -51.69 0.66
N VAL A 278 -3.97 -51.65 0.24
CA VAL A 278 -3.56 -52.10 -1.11
C VAL A 278 -3.01 -53.52 -1.12
N THR A 279 -2.71 -54.13 0.04
CA THR A 279 -2.16 -55.51 0.13
C THR A 279 -3.19 -56.61 0.07
N ASP A 280 -4.49 -56.30 0.14
CA ASP A 280 -5.56 -57.31 0.13
C ASP A 280 -6.20 -57.56 -1.25
N LEU A 281 -5.66 -57.00 -2.32
CA LEU A 281 -6.20 -57.10 -3.69
C LEU A 281 -5.37 -57.95 -4.64
N LEU A 282 -4.41 -58.76 -4.17
CA LEU A 282 -3.71 -59.74 -5.01
C LEU A 282 -4.31 -61.14 -4.80
N PRO A 283 -4.84 -61.81 -5.86
CA PRO A 283 -5.33 -63.18 -5.77
C PRO A 283 -4.15 -64.13 -5.59
N ARG A 284 -4.36 -65.10 -4.70
CA ARG A 284 -3.47 -66.26 -4.51
C ARG A 284 -3.55 -67.22 -5.67
#